data_3615e5e71e9cb8f7ea366b933223db3f
#
_entry.id   3615e5e71e9cb8f7ea366b933223db3f
#
_cell.length_a   1.000
_cell.length_b   1.000
_cell.length_c   1.000
_cell.angle_alpha   90.00
_cell.angle_beta   90.00
_cell.angle_gamma   90.00
#
_symmetry.space_group_name_H-M   'P 1'
#
loop_
_entity.id
_entity.type
_entity.pdbx_description
1 polymer ?
#
loop_
_entity_poly.entity_id
_entity_poly.type
_entity_poly.pdbx_seq_one_letter_code
_entity_poly.pdbx_strand_id
1 'polypeptide(L)'
;NPGMGVGDALNDVNPPLDCSGGIDFSHPDFALMCAKTGLKAGVSSFFYYSTDRCRSWEGPYKLPMYGQTGIAARTDYQISDADTCTLFLTANKQNGREGRIFCARTDNGGRSFDFLSFIGPEPTGFDIMPASVRLSDNRMLVTIRVQSESTDCQSAQNWIDCDQTDDDGATWTYFN
;
A
#
# COMPACT_ATOMS: atom_id res chain seq x y z
N ASN A 1 -20.01 -7.84 -8.46
CA ASN A 1 -20.00 -7.20 -7.14
C ASN A 1 -20.36 -5.73 -7.30
N PRO A 2 -21.50 -5.27 -6.75
CA PRO A 2 -21.81 -3.85 -6.76
C PRO A 2 -20.74 -3.14 -5.91
N GLY A 3 -20.01 -2.19 -6.50
CA GLY A 3 -19.02 -1.37 -5.81
C GLY A 3 -17.56 -1.56 -6.25
N MET A 4 -17.23 -2.53 -7.06
CA MET A 4 -15.91 -2.64 -7.68
C MET A 4 -15.95 -1.99 -9.07
N GLY A 5 -15.70 -0.69 -9.13
CA GLY A 5 -15.58 0.04 -10.39
C GLY A 5 -14.25 -0.22 -11.08
N VAL A 6 -14.26 -0.39 -12.39
CA VAL A 6 -13.06 -0.47 -13.23
C VAL A 6 -12.99 0.82 -14.06
N GLY A 7 -11.89 1.55 -13.92
CA GLY A 7 -11.64 2.77 -14.71
C GLY A 7 -12.36 4.02 -14.20
N ASP A 8 -12.66 4.95 -15.08
CA ASP A 8 -13.23 6.27 -14.77
C ASP A 8 -14.68 6.26 -14.27
N ALA A 9 -15.29 5.10 -14.11
CA ALA A 9 -16.66 4.92 -13.64
C ALA A 9 -16.79 5.02 -12.10
N LEU A 10 -16.12 5.98 -11.47
CA LEU A 10 -16.28 6.27 -10.04
C LEU A 10 -17.68 6.81 -9.69
N ASN A 11 -18.49 7.14 -10.67
CA ASN A 11 -19.82 7.71 -10.45
C ASN A 11 -20.84 6.73 -9.85
N ASP A 12 -20.57 5.42 -9.94
CA ASP A 12 -21.45 4.36 -9.42
C ASP A 12 -20.88 3.62 -8.20
N VAL A 13 -19.73 4.06 -7.66
CA VAL A 13 -19.12 3.45 -6.49
C VAL A 13 -19.56 4.19 -5.23
N ASN A 14 -19.98 3.45 -4.22
CA ASN A 14 -20.24 4.03 -2.91
C ASN A 14 -18.99 4.81 -2.44
N PRO A 15 -19.17 6.03 -1.91
CA PRO A 15 -18.03 6.80 -1.39
C PRO A 15 -17.33 6.00 -0.28
N PRO A 16 -15.99 6.03 -0.21
CA PRO A 16 -15.28 5.33 0.85
C PRO A 16 -15.73 5.77 2.24
N LEU A 17 -15.95 4.80 3.11
CA LEU A 17 -16.39 4.99 4.50
C LEU A 17 -15.19 4.93 5.45
N ASP A 18 -15.38 5.40 6.67
CA ASP A 18 -14.43 5.15 7.74
C ASP A 18 -14.63 3.71 8.24
N CYS A 19 -13.55 2.97 8.46
CA CYS A 19 -13.63 1.63 9.00
C CYS A 19 -13.89 1.69 10.49
N SER A 20 -14.90 0.95 10.97
CA SER A 20 -15.22 0.88 12.39
C SER A 20 -14.21 0.04 13.20
N GLY A 21 -13.32 -0.68 12.52
CA GLY A 21 -12.41 -1.67 13.10
C GLY A 21 -13.10 -3.01 13.31
N GLY A 22 -12.41 -3.91 14.02
CA GLY A 22 -12.91 -5.26 14.32
C GLY A 22 -12.68 -6.26 13.19
N ILE A 23 -11.81 -5.93 12.25
CA ILE A 23 -11.34 -6.88 11.24
C ILE A 23 -10.38 -7.86 11.94
N ASP A 24 -10.69 -9.15 11.84
CA ASP A 24 -9.78 -10.22 12.22
C ASP A 24 -8.89 -10.56 11.01
N PHE A 25 -7.67 -10.00 10.99
CA PHE A 25 -6.70 -10.26 9.92
C PHE A 25 -6.20 -11.70 9.93
N SER A 26 -6.27 -12.40 11.06
CA SER A 26 -5.84 -13.80 11.16
C SER A 26 -6.90 -14.81 10.69
N HIS A 27 -8.08 -14.34 10.29
CA HIS A 27 -9.14 -15.21 9.78
C HIS A 27 -8.64 -16.06 8.61
N PRO A 28 -8.84 -17.40 8.60
CA PRO A 28 -8.22 -18.30 7.61
C PRO A 28 -8.65 -18.04 6.16
N ASP A 29 -9.78 -17.39 5.97
CA ASP A 29 -10.32 -17.03 4.65
C ASP A 29 -10.18 -15.53 4.36
N PHE A 30 -9.32 -14.82 5.13
CA PHE A 30 -9.10 -13.39 4.97
C PHE A 30 -8.37 -13.08 3.66
N ALA A 31 -8.78 -11.98 3.04
CA ALA A 31 -8.07 -11.32 1.95
C ALA A 31 -8.32 -9.82 2.01
N LEU A 32 -7.30 -9.04 1.68
CA LEU A 32 -7.39 -7.59 1.57
C LEU A 32 -7.05 -7.16 0.14
N MET A 33 -7.72 -6.13 -0.33
CA MET A 33 -7.46 -5.51 -1.63
C MET A 33 -7.47 -4.00 -1.47
N CYS A 34 -6.44 -3.34 -2.02
CA CYS A 34 -6.38 -1.89 -2.12
C CYS A 34 -6.83 -1.42 -3.51
N ALA A 35 -7.43 -0.23 -3.54
CA ALA A 35 -7.77 0.48 -4.76
C ALA A 35 -7.46 1.97 -4.62
N LYS A 36 -7.46 2.68 -5.73
CA LYS A 36 -7.09 4.10 -5.81
C LYS A 36 -7.91 4.84 -6.86
N THR A 37 -8.02 6.15 -6.69
CA THR A 37 -8.78 7.02 -7.60
C THR A 37 -8.03 7.39 -8.88
N GLY A 38 -6.73 7.11 -8.97
CA GLY A 38 -5.91 7.45 -10.13
C GLY A 38 -4.41 7.37 -9.87
N LEU A 39 -3.61 8.15 -10.62
CA LEU A 39 -2.15 8.16 -10.55
C LEU A 39 -1.56 9.57 -10.42
N LYS A 40 -2.40 10.61 -10.39
CA LYS A 40 -1.98 12.02 -10.38
C LYS A 40 -2.07 12.60 -8.98
N ALA A 41 -1.58 13.83 -8.82
CA ALA A 41 -1.74 14.58 -7.59
C ALA A 41 -3.22 14.61 -7.14
N GLY A 42 -3.45 14.46 -5.83
CA GLY A 42 -4.78 14.34 -5.25
C GLY A 42 -5.36 12.92 -5.28
N VAL A 43 -4.61 11.91 -5.79
CA VAL A 43 -5.03 10.52 -5.74
C VAL A 43 -5.20 10.07 -4.28
N SER A 44 -6.35 9.49 -3.98
CA SER A 44 -6.66 8.86 -2.71
C SER A 44 -6.79 7.35 -2.88
N SER A 45 -6.58 6.63 -1.80
CA SER A 45 -6.65 5.19 -1.78
C SER A 45 -7.63 4.71 -0.72
N PHE A 46 -8.12 3.51 -0.92
CA PHE A 46 -9.06 2.84 -0.05
C PHE A 46 -8.85 1.33 -0.12
N PHE A 47 -9.40 0.61 0.84
CA PHE A 47 -9.28 -0.84 0.88
C PHE A 47 -10.62 -1.53 1.00
N TYR A 48 -10.61 -2.78 0.62
CA TYR A 48 -11.68 -3.75 0.85
C TYR A 48 -11.09 -4.95 1.57
N TYR A 49 -11.91 -5.67 2.32
CA TYR A 49 -11.51 -6.96 2.84
C TYR A 49 -12.61 -8.02 2.61
N SER A 50 -12.21 -9.26 2.65
CA SER A 50 -13.06 -10.45 2.56
C SER A 50 -12.68 -11.43 3.66
N THR A 51 -13.65 -12.15 4.20
CA THR A 51 -13.46 -13.27 5.14
C THR A 51 -14.11 -14.55 4.63
N ASP A 52 -14.37 -14.62 3.31
CA ASP A 52 -15.05 -15.74 2.66
C ASP A 52 -14.36 -16.19 1.35
N ARG A 53 -13.02 -16.06 1.27
CA ARG A 53 -12.21 -16.39 0.08
C ARG A 53 -12.59 -15.55 -1.14
N CYS A 54 -12.72 -14.25 -0.95
CA CYS A 54 -13.02 -13.28 -2.01
C CYS A 54 -14.37 -13.47 -2.70
N ARG A 55 -15.33 -14.20 -2.09
CA ARG A 55 -16.68 -14.34 -2.64
C ARG A 55 -17.51 -13.08 -2.46
N SER A 56 -17.32 -12.41 -1.32
CA SER A 56 -17.86 -11.09 -1.03
C SER A 56 -16.77 -10.16 -0.49
N TRP A 57 -17.01 -8.86 -0.59
CA TRP A 57 -16.06 -7.83 -0.15
C TRP A 57 -16.79 -6.77 0.65
N GLU A 58 -16.21 -6.38 1.76
CA GLU A 58 -16.63 -5.26 2.58
C GLU A 58 -15.77 -4.03 2.27
N GLY A 59 -16.37 -2.84 2.28
CA GLY A 59 -15.75 -1.57 1.89
C GLY A 59 -16.52 -0.87 0.76
N PRO A 60 -15.95 0.17 0.14
CA PRO A 60 -14.59 0.69 0.31
C PRO A 60 -14.38 1.43 1.65
N TYR A 61 -13.23 1.22 2.25
CA TYR A 61 -12.81 1.95 3.45
C TYR A 61 -11.64 2.88 3.13
N LYS A 62 -11.69 4.11 3.65
CA LYS A 62 -10.66 5.12 3.40
C LYS A 62 -9.31 4.72 3.97
N LEU A 63 -8.25 5.04 3.23
CA LEU A 63 -6.90 5.14 3.77
C LEU A 63 -6.54 6.62 3.96
N PRO A 64 -5.87 6.97 5.06
CA PRO A 64 -5.41 8.34 5.30
C PRO A 64 -4.43 8.82 4.22
N MET A 65 -4.33 10.12 4.04
CA MET A 65 -3.35 10.72 3.12
C MET A 65 -1.95 10.83 3.72
N TYR A 66 -1.77 10.57 5.00
CA TYR A 66 -0.47 10.59 5.71
C TYR A 66 0.35 11.88 5.48
N GLY A 67 -0.32 13.01 5.28
CA GLY A 67 0.33 14.27 4.93
C GLY A 67 0.92 14.32 3.52
N GLN A 68 0.68 13.31 2.68
CA GLN A 68 1.18 13.24 1.31
C GLN A 68 0.23 13.92 0.33
N THR A 69 0.75 14.35 -0.81
CA THR A 69 -0.05 14.99 -1.88
C THR A 69 -0.85 13.98 -2.71
N GLY A 70 -0.60 12.69 -2.54
CA GLY A 70 -1.32 11.60 -3.17
C GLY A 70 -0.82 10.25 -2.64
N ILE A 71 -1.75 9.30 -2.51
CA ILE A 71 -1.47 7.91 -2.15
C ILE A 71 -2.03 7.00 -3.22
N ALA A 72 -1.14 6.25 -3.86
CA ALA A 72 -1.49 5.28 -4.89
C ALA A 72 -1.26 3.86 -4.35
N ALA A 73 -2.23 3.35 -3.59
CA ALA A 73 -2.14 2.01 -3.02
C ALA A 73 -2.10 0.94 -4.12
N ARG A 74 -1.28 -0.06 -3.88
CA ARG A 74 -1.26 -1.35 -4.56
C ARG A 74 -1.40 -2.42 -3.50
N THR A 75 -1.98 -3.55 -3.84
CA THR A 75 -2.26 -4.58 -2.85
C THR A 75 -0.98 -5.33 -2.48
N ASP A 76 -0.40 -4.97 -1.36
CA ASP A 76 0.63 -5.72 -0.67
C ASP A 76 0.51 -5.46 0.83
N TYR A 77 0.53 -6.53 1.64
CA TYR A 77 0.34 -6.44 3.09
C TYR A 77 0.99 -7.61 3.82
N GLN A 78 1.31 -7.39 5.10
CA GLN A 78 1.78 -8.39 6.02
C GLN A 78 0.91 -8.41 7.27
N ILE A 79 0.44 -9.59 7.66
CA ILE A 79 -0.35 -9.83 8.86
C ILE A 79 0.60 -10.24 9.99
N SER A 80 0.50 -9.58 11.14
CA SER A 80 1.25 -9.94 12.34
C SER A 80 0.41 -10.73 13.32
N ASP A 81 -0.85 -10.34 13.51
CA ASP A 81 -1.83 -11.01 14.36
C ASP A 81 -3.27 -10.63 13.95
N ALA A 82 -4.25 -10.94 14.80
CA ALA A 82 -5.66 -10.69 14.50
C ALA A 82 -5.99 -9.19 14.32
N ASP A 83 -5.33 -8.31 15.04
CA ASP A 83 -5.62 -6.87 15.03
C ASP A 83 -4.59 -6.06 14.23
N THR A 84 -3.44 -6.68 13.88
CA THR A 84 -2.25 -5.99 13.33
C THR A 84 -1.98 -6.38 11.88
N CYS A 85 -2.00 -5.38 11.01
CA CYS A 85 -1.67 -5.51 9.59
C CYS A 85 -0.83 -4.32 9.11
N THR A 86 0.23 -4.60 8.35
CA THR A 86 1.08 -3.59 7.71
C THR A 86 0.79 -3.57 6.22
N LEU A 87 0.44 -2.41 5.67
CA LEU A 87 0.26 -2.15 4.24
C LEU A 87 1.52 -1.55 3.65
N PHE A 88 1.86 -1.96 2.44
CA PHE A 88 2.93 -1.37 1.64
C PHE A 88 2.32 -0.53 0.53
N LEU A 89 2.58 0.77 0.56
CA LEU A 89 1.87 1.77 -0.22
C LEU A 89 2.85 2.63 -1.01
N THR A 90 2.34 3.36 -2.01
CA THR A 90 3.14 4.31 -2.78
C THR A 90 2.58 5.72 -2.59
N ALA A 91 3.44 6.64 -2.16
CA ALA A 91 3.15 8.06 -2.06
C ALA A 91 3.63 8.83 -3.31
N ASN A 92 3.04 10.00 -3.52
CA ASN A 92 3.61 10.97 -4.43
C ASN A 92 4.89 11.56 -3.84
N LYS A 93 5.88 11.75 -4.70
CA LYS A 93 7.11 12.49 -4.39
C LYS A 93 6.85 14.00 -4.31
N GLN A 94 7.84 14.76 -3.90
CA GLN A 94 7.76 16.24 -3.85
C GLN A 94 7.38 16.88 -5.20
N ASN A 95 7.70 16.21 -6.31
CA ASN A 95 7.34 16.67 -7.66
C ASN A 95 5.86 16.35 -8.05
N GLY A 96 5.05 15.82 -7.13
CA GLY A 96 3.64 15.49 -7.33
C GLY A 96 3.38 14.21 -8.14
N ARG A 97 4.43 13.44 -8.50
CA ARG A 97 4.28 12.17 -9.21
C ARG A 97 4.40 11.00 -8.23
N GLU A 98 3.64 9.93 -8.49
CA GLU A 98 3.78 8.66 -7.79
C GLU A 98 5.24 8.18 -7.80
N GLY A 99 5.71 7.57 -6.75
CA GLY A 99 7.01 6.92 -6.81
C GLY A 99 7.84 6.90 -5.54
N ARG A 100 7.25 6.92 -4.34
CA ARG A 100 7.96 6.73 -3.08
C ARG A 100 7.25 5.70 -2.23
N ILE A 101 7.90 4.59 -1.94
CA ILE A 101 7.31 3.51 -1.13
C ILE A 101 7.36 3.87 0.35
N PHE A 102 6.30 3.51 1.05
CA PHE A 102 6.20 3.58 2.50
C PHE A 102 5.33 2.46 3.04
N CYS A 103 5.41 2.21 4.33
CA CYS A 103 4.49 1.33 5.02
C CYS A 103 3.63 2.08 6.03
N ALA A 104 2.41 1.58 6.20
CA ALA A 104 1.45 2.04 7.18
C ALA A 104 0.88 0.84 7.94
N ARG A 105 0.62 0.99 9.24
CA ARG A 105 0.20 -0.11 10.10
C ARG A 105 -1.08 0.22 10.83
N THR A 106 -1.91 -0.80 10.99
CA THR A 106 -2.98 -0.85 11.98
C THR A 106 -2.62 -1.83 13.09
N ASP A 107 -3.03 -1.53 14.31
CA ASP A 107 -2.96 -2.39 15.49
C ASP A 107 -4.33 -2.49 16.20
N ASN A 108 -5.39 -2.13 15.50
CA ASN A 108 -6.74 -1.99 16.07
C ASN A 108 -7.82 -2.51 15.12
N GLY A 109 -7.52 -3.58 14.37
CA GLY A 109 -8.46 -4.24 13.49
C GLY A 109 -8.90 -3.36 12.31
N GLY A 110 -8.02 -2.51 11.79
CA GLY A 110 -8.29 -1.68 10.61
C GLY A 110 -9.06 -0.38 10.89
N ARG A 111 -9.31 -0.03 12.16
CA ARG A 111 -9.99 1.23 12.51
C ARG A 111 -9.20 2.45 12.08
N SER A 112 -7.89 2.40 12.23
CA SER A 112 -6.95 3.37 11.69
C SER A 112 -5.72 2.68 11.13
N PHE A 113 -5.08 3.31 10.15
CA PHE A 113 -3.76 2.96 9.67
C PHE A 113 -2.85 4.16 9.86
N ASP A 114 -1.78 3.99 10.63
CA ASP A 114 -0.82 5.03 10.92
C ASP A 114 0.42 4.89 10.03
N PHE A 115 0.98 6.04 9.63
CA PHE A 115 2.24 6.05 8.89
C PHE A 115 3.35 5.45 9.76
N LEU A 116 4.07 4.47 9.24
CA LEU A 116 5.17 3.84 9.96
C LEU A 116 6.52 4.40 9.50
N SER A 117 6.89 4.20 8.24
CA SER A 117 8.15 4.68 7.69
C SER A 117 8.14 4.71 6.17
N PHE A 118 9.02 5.53 5.57
CA PHE A 118 9.40 5.36 4.17
C PHE A 118 10.40 4.20 4.03
N ILE A 119 10.35 3.53 2.88
CA ILE A 119 11.30 2.49 2.50
C ILE A 119 12.29 3.12 1.53
N GLY A 120 13.54 3.21 1.98
CA GLY A 120 14.58 3.89 1.23
C GLY A 120 14.45 5.43 1.16
N PRO A 121 15.40 6.08 0.49
CA PRO A 121 15.36 7.53 0.23
C PRO A 121 14.30 7.87 -0.82
N GLU A 122 13.99 9.17 -0.99
CA GLU A 122 13.15 9.58 -2.12
C GLU A 122 13.91 9.41 -3.43
N PRO A 123 13.40 8.58 -4.38
CA PRO A 123 14.10 8.31 -5.63
C PRO A 123 14.01 9.48 -6.61
N THR A 124 15.03 9.63 -7.47
CA THR A 124 14.98 10.58 -8.58
C THR A 124 13.98 10.15 -9.65
N GLY A 125 13.98 8.87 -10.00
CA GLY A 125 12.99 8.22 -10.86
C GLY A 125 11.69 7.90 -10.14
N PHE A 126 11.29 6.63 -10.09
CA PHE A 126 10.19 6.21 -9.25
C PHE A 126 10.36 4.78 -8.72
N ASP A 127 9.88 4.57 -7.51
CA ASP A 127 9.78 3.30 -6.82
C ASP A 127 8.32 2.96 -6.63
N ILE A 128 7.89 1.83 -7.17
CA ILE A 128 6.49 1.39 -7.15
C ILE A 128 6.38 -0.12 -7.01
N MET A 129 5.16 -0.60 -6.80
CA MET A 129 4.83 -2.03 -6.77
C MET A 129 5.68 -2.80 -5.75
N PRO A 130 5.62 -2.44 -4.47
CA PRO A 130 6.26 -3.23 -3.44
C PRO A 130 5.69 -4.65 -3.42
N ALA A 131 6.53 -5.62 -3.09
CA ALA A 131 6.14 -6.98 -2.78
C ALA A 131 6.96 -7.47 -1.60
N SER A 132 6.29 -7.75 -0.48
CA SER A 132 6.92 -8.01 0.79
C SER A 132 6.84 -9.49 1.20
N VAL A 133 7.76 -9.90 2.06
CA VAL A 133 7.73 -11.18 2.74
C VAL A 133 8.21 -11.02 4.17
N ARG A 134 7.48 -11.62 5.11
CA ARG A 134 7.87 -11.70 6.52
C ARG A 134 8.72 -12.94 6.75
N LEU A 135 9.89 -12.74 7.34
CA LEU A 135 10.85 -13.81 7.65
C LEU A 135 10.82 -14.20 9.13
N SER A 136 10.49 -13.26 10.02
CA SER A 136 10.28 -13.47 11.45
C SER A 136 9.42 -12.33 12.01
N ASP A 137 9.17 -12.32 13.32
CA ASP A 137 8.34 -11.29 13.97
C ASP A 137 8.81 -9.87 13.68
N ASN A 138 10.12 -9.65 13.62
CA ASN A 138 10.71 -8.32 13.42
C ASN A 138 11.33 -8.13 12.03
N ARG A 139 11.48 -9.22 11.25
CA ARG A 139 12.24 -9.17 10.00
C ARG A 139 11.36 -9.34 8.78
N MET A 140 11.44 -8.38 7.86
CA MET A 140 10.80 -8.44 6.56
C MET A 140 11.79 -8.06 5.46
N LEU A 141 11.54 -8.56 4.26
CA LEU A 141 12.13 -8.07 3.02
C LEU A 141 11.01 -7.47 2.15
N VAL A 142 11.35 -6.44 1.39
CA VAL A 142 10.48 -5.88 0.38
C VAL A 142 11.26 -5.71 -0.92
N THR A 143 10.72 -6.22 -2.01
CA THR A 143 11.22 -5.95 -3.35
C THR A 143 10.42 -4.82 -3.97
N ILE A 144 11.07 -3.94 -4.71
CA ILE A 144 10.52 -2.71 -5.23
C ILE A 144 10.87 -2.61 -6.71
N ARG A 145 9.87 -2.36 -7.55
CA ARG A 145 10.14 -2.01 -8.94
C ARG A 145 10.63 -0.57 -9.01
N VAL A 146 11.85 -0.41 -9.51
CA VAL A 146 12.51 0.88 -9.67
C VAL A 146 12.62 1.24 -11.16
N GLN A 147 12.46 2.53 -11.46
CA GLN A 147 12.78 3.08 -12.78
C GLN A 147 13.64 4.32 -12.62
N SER A 148 14.72 4.43 -13.41
CA SER A 148 15.55 5.62 -13.44
C SER A 148 14.76 6.83 -13.95
N GLU A 149 15.19 8.04 -13.54
CA GLU A 149 14.73 9.25 -14.17
C GLU A 149 15.14 9.26 -15.64
N SER A 150 14.20 9.57 -16.53
CA SER A 150 14.43 9.68 -17.94
C SER A 150 13.44 10.64 -18.58
N THR A 151 13.90 11.37 -19.59
CA THR A 151 13.07 12.27 -20.39
C THR A 151 12.27 11.54 -21.47
N ASP A 152 12.65 10.30 -21.78
CA ASP A 152 11.93 9.45 -22.71
C ASP A 152 11.83 8.01 -22.21
N CYS A 153 10.75 7.32 -22.57
CA CYS A 153 10.47 5.95 -22.10
C CYS A 153 11.45 4.90 -22.66
N GLN A 154 12.24 5.23 -23.69
CA GLN A 154 13.16 4.27 -24.33
C GLN A 154 14.52 4.25 -23.63
N SER A 155 14.92 5.35 -23.00
CA SER A 155 16.17 5.44 -22.24
C SER A 155 16.02 5.10 -20.75
N ALA A 156 14.78 4.96 -20.25
CA ALA A 156 14.52 4.59 -18.87
C ALA A 156 15.00 3.18 -18.56
N GLN A 157 15.84 3.04 -17.55
CA GLN A 157 16.25 1.74 -17.02
C GLN A 157 15.27 1.28 -15.95
N ASN A 158 14.97 -0.01 -15.93
CA ASN A 158 14.13 -0.64 -14.92
C ASN A 158 14.90 -1.77 -14.23
N TRP A 159 14.75 -1.88 -12.92
CA TRP A 159 15.33 -2.98 -12.13
C TRP A 159 14.46 -3.23 -10.89
N ILE A 160 14.86 -4.19 -10.09
CA ILE A 160 14.26 -4.49 -8.80
C ILE A 160 15.30 -4.20 -7.73
N ASP A 161 14.93 -3.38 -6.77
CA ASP A 161 15.65 -3.20 -5.52
C ASP A 161 15.04 -4.08 -4.43
N CYS A 162 15.81 -4.34 -3.40
CA CYS A 162 15.36 -5.04 -2.21
C CYS A 162 15.81 -4.28 -0.97
N ASP A 163 14.88 -4.06 -0.04
CA ASP A 163 15.15 -3.48 1.27
C ASP A 163 14.75 -4.47 2.36
N GLN A 164 15.43 -4.41 3.50
CA GLN A 164 15.12 -5.22 4.67
C GLN A 164 14.88 -4.35 5.89
N THR A 165 14.08 -4.87 6.80
CA THR A 165 13.91 -4.36 8.15
C THR A 165 14.19 -5.47 9.15
N ASP A 166 14.77 -5.13 10.31
CA ASP A 166 14.94 -6.01 11.45
C ASP A 166 14.20 -5.47 12.71
N ASP A 167 13.37 -4.43 12.53
CA ASP A 167 12.60 -3.75 13.57
C ASP A 167 11.11 -3.60 13.18
N ASP A 168 10.60 -4.61 12.47
CA ASP A 168 9.20 -4.74 12.05
C ASP A 168 8.70 -3.53 11.23
N GLY A 169 9.57 -2.97 10.39
CA GLY A 169 9.24 -1.90 9.45
C GLY A 169 9.43 -0.49 9.98
N ALA A 170 10.00 -0.30 11.17
CA ALA A 170 10.29 1.03 11.68
C ALA A 170 11.45 1.70 10.92
N THR A 171 12.46 0.92 10.52
CA THR A 171 13.57 1.37 9.66
C THR A 171 13.88 0.33 8.56
N TRP A 172 14.45 0.80 7.45
CA TRP A 172 14.78 -0.03 6.29
C TRP A 172 16.20 0.22 5.83
N THR A 173 16.87 -0.86 5.43
CA THR A 173 18.21 -0.83 4.85
C THR A 173 18.22 -1.59 3.52
N TYR A 174 18.97 -1.05 2.55
CA TYR A 174 19.15 -1.72 1.27
C TYR A 174 19.79 -3.10 1.47
N PHE A 175 19.16 -4.10 0.89
CA PHE A 175 19.65 -5.49 0.93
C PHE A 175 20.46 -5.77 -0.33
N ASN A 176 21.79 -5.92 -0.16
CA ASN A 176 22.72 -6.16 -1.25
C ASN A 176 23.20 -7.61 -1.28
#